data_df2512ffe5fd8e3e701ae4e69e5dafda
#
_entry.id   df2512ffe5fd8e3e701ae4e69e5dafda
#
_cell.length_a   1.000
_cell.length_b   1.000
_cell.length_c   1.000
_cell.angle_alpha   90.00
_cell.angle_beta   90.00
_cell.angle_gamma   90.00
#
_symmetry.space_group_name_H-M   'P 1'
#
loop_
_entity.id
_entity.type
_entity.pdbx_description
1 polymer ?
#
loop_
_entity_poly.entity_id
_entity_poly.type
_entity_poly.pdbx_seq_one_letter_code
_entity_poly.pdbx_strand_id
1 'polypeptide(L)'
;NFLRPPGVLNEQDFLAKCIKCGLCVKVCPYDTLKLAWPCEAKIAGTPYFTPRKIPCYLCKDLPCVKICPTDALNFDSVSTDKKADISKVKAGISVIDQTNCVAFWGIQCDACYRACPFIDKALRLELKRNERTGKHAFLLPVIDPAYCVGCGKCEHACITEKAAIFVLPREVGLGNVGDNYVKGWEKGADKKLINADTNVKINRQKAIDSLNSGEF
;
A
#
# COMPACT_ATOMS: atom_id res chain seq x y z
N ASN A 1 -8.64 5.58 -3.03
CA ASN A 1 -8.04 4.27 -2.74
C ASN A 1 -8.21 3.98 -1.26
N PHE A 2 -8.91 2.87 -0.95
CA PHE A 2 -9.19 2.46 0.42
C PHE A 2 -8.25 1.32 0.82
N LEU A 3 -7.76 1.37 2.05
CA LEU A 3 -7.05 0.24 2.64
C LEU A 3 -8.07 -0.78 3.15
N ARG A 4 -7.88 -2.01 2.73
CA ARG A 4 -8.79 -3.11 3.02
C ARG A 4 -8.33 -3.93 4.22
N PRO A 5 -9.27 -4.62 4.90
CA PRO A 5 -8.92 -5.57 5.96
C PRO A 5 -7.92 -6.64 5.47
N PRO A 6 -7.23 -7.33 6.42
CA PRO A 6 -6.46 -8.53 6.08
C PRO A 6 -7.27 -9.57 5.30
N GLY A 7 -6.62 -10.32 4.41
CA GLY A 7 -7.25 -11.40 3.63
C GLY A 7 -7.85 -10.96 2.29
N VAL A 8 -7.81 -9.68 1.94
CA VAL A 8 -8.15 -9.22 0.59
C VAL A 8 -6.99 -9.51 -0.36
N LEU A 9 -7.26 -10.25 -1.43
CA LEU A 9 -6.27 -10.61 -2.45
C LEU A 9 -6.16 -9.51 -3.51
N ASN A 10 -7.29 -9.12 -4.09
CA ASN A 10 -7.39 -7.99 -5.00
C ASN A 10 -8.73 -7.26 -4.79
N GLU A 11 -8.81 -6.00 -5.23
CA GLU A 11 -9.98 -5.16 -5.00
C GLU A 11 -11.22 -5.65 -5.78
N GLN A 12 -11.06 -6.15 -6.99
CA GLN A 12 -12.18 -6.58 -7.85
C GLN A 12 -12.86 -7.81 -7.27
N ASP A 13 -12.11 -8.84 -6.92
CA ASP A 13 -12.65 -10.06 -6.29
C ASP A 13 -13.29 -9.77 -4.95
N PHE A 14 -12.65 -8.88 -4.17
CA PHE A 14 -13.21 -8.44 -2.89
C PHE A 14 -14.57 -7.78 -3.07
N LEU A 15 -14.70 -6.84 -3.99
CA LEU A 15 -15.97 -6.15 -4.27
C LEU A 15 -17.04 -7.08 -4.82
N ALA A 16 -16.67 -8.10 -5.60
CA ALA A 16 -17.59 -9.10 -6.13
C ALA A 16 -18.14 -10.03 -5.04
N LYS A 17 -17.30 -10.42 -4.05
CA LYS A 17 -17.67 -11.37 -2.99
C LYS A 17 -18.26 -10.70 -1.76
N CYS A 18 -17.95 -9.43 -1.50
CA CYS A 18 -18.36 -8.74 -0.29
C CYS A 18 -19.86 -8.40 -0.29
N ILE A 19 -20.63 -9.09 0.55
CA ILE A 19 -22.08 -8.85 0.73
C ILE A 19 -22.37 -7.66 1.66
N LYS A 20 -21.36 -6.91 2.09
CA LYS A 20 -21.51 -5.70 2.91
C LYS A 20 -22.22 -5.92 4.25
N CYS A 21 -22.10 -7.10 4.83
CA CYS A 21 -22.79 -7.49 6.07
C CYS A 21 -22.27 -6.79 7.33
N GLY A 22 -21.08 -6.17 7.29
CA GLY A 22 -20.49 -5.45 8.43
C GLY A 22 -19.94 -6.32 9.57
N LEU A 23 -20.00 -7.65 9.49
CA LEU A 23 -19.54 -8.54 10.56
C LEU A 23 -18.06 -8.34 10.91
N CYS A 24 -17.19 -8.15 9.88
CA CYS A 24 -15.77 -7.89 10.08
C CYS A 24 -15.50 -6.58 10.85
N VAL A 25 -16.34 -5.57 10.66
CA VAL A 25 -16.27 -4.31 11.41
C VAL A 25 -16.69 -4.54 12.85
N LYS A 26 -17.81 -5.24 13.07
CA LYS A 26 -18.36 -5.51 14.41
C LYS A 26 -17.43 -6.36 15.27
N VAL A 27 -16.72 -7.31 14.69
CA VAL A 27 -15.82 -8.23 15.43
C VAL A 27 -14.45 -7.63 15.69
N CYS A 28 -14.11 -6.48 15.10
CA CYS A 28 -12.81 -5.85 15.28
C CYS A 28 -12.67 -5.30 16.71
N PRO A 29 -11.75 -5.85 17.54
CA PRO A 29 -11.68 -5.47 18.96
C PRO A 29 -11.11 -4.05 19.17
N TYR A 30 -10.49 -3.47 18.13
CA TYR A 30 -9.86 -2.15 18.18
C TYR A 30 -10.65 -1.08 17.42
N ASP A 31 -11.83 -1.41 16.91
CA ASP A 31 -12.66 -0.51 16.12
C ASP A 31 -11.93 0.14 14.91
N THR A 32 -10.93 -0.58 14.41
CA THR A 32 -10.09 -0.14 13.28
C THR A 32 -10.88 -0.05 11.98
N LEU A 33 -11.78 -1.03 11.74
CA LEU A 33 -12.54 -1.14 10.51
C LEU A 33 -13.78 -0.25 10.55
N LYS A 34 -14.03 0.44 9.45
CA LYS A 34 -15.22 1.26 9.23
C LYS A 34 -15.88 0.86 7.91
N LEU A 35 -17.18 1.11 7.77
CA LEU A 35 -17.89 0.93 6.51
C LEU A 35 -17.75 2.20 5.66
N ALA A 36 -17.49 2.03 4.38
CA ALA A 36 -17.42 3.13 3.44
C ALA A 36 -18.79 3.80 3.29
N TRP A 37 -18.79 5.12 3.28
CA TRP A 37 -20.02 5.92 3.19
C TRP A 37 -20.64 5.85 1.78
N PRO A 38 -21.95 6.12 1.59
CA PRO A 38 -22.65 5.96 0.32
C PRO A 38 -22.21 6.83 -0.85
N CYS A 39 -21.34 7.82 -0.65
CA CYS A 39 -20.91 8.76 -1.71
C CYS A 39 -20.20 8.08 -2.90
N GLU A 40 -19.72 6.84 -2.75
CA GLU A 40 -19.10 6.07 -3.83
C GLU A 40 -19.86 4.75 -4.02
N ALA A 41 -20.79 4.72 -4.95
CA ALA A 41 -21.79 3.64 -5.12
C ALA A 41 -21.20 2.22 -5.18
N LYS A 42 -20.04 2.01 -5.84
CA LYS A 42 -19.44 0.67 -5.98
C LYS A 42 -18.85 0.14 -4.66
N ILE A 43 -18.30 1.01 -3.82
CA ILE A 43 -17.59 0.64 -2.59
C ILE A 43 -18.40 0.92 -1.31
N ALA A 44 -19.55 1.60 -1.42
CA ALA A 44 -20.42 1.90 -0.31
C ALA A 44 -20.75 0.64 0.50
N GLY A 45 -20.66 0.74 1.84
CA GLY A 45 -20.91 -0.36 2.76
C GLY A 45 -19.79 -1.40 2.86
N THR A 46 -18.69 -1.25 2.13
CA THR A 46 -17.54 -2.15 2.25
C THR A 46 -16.60 -1.73 3.37
N PRO A 47 -15.93 -2.67 4.07
CA PRO A 47 -15.00 -2.34 5.15
C PRO A 47 -13.70 -1.72 4.63
N TYR A 48 -13.21 -0.73 5.35
CA TYR A 48 -11.91 -0.10 5.15
C TYR A 48 -11.33 0.39 6.48
N PHE A 49 -10.07 0.80 6.49
CA PHE A 49 -9.47 1.46 7.65
C PHE A 49 -8.57 2.62 7.23
N THR A 50 -8.38 3.53 8.18
CA THR A 50 -7.51 4.71 8.02
C THR A 50 -6.39 4.61 9.03
N PRO A 51 -5.16 4.23 8.61
CA PRO A 51 -4.05 3.96 9.52
C PRO A 51 -3.70 5.12 10.44
N ARG A 52 -3.77 6.34 9.91
CA ARG A 52 -3.47 7.54 10.71
C ARG A 52 -4.39 7.70 11.91
N LYS A 53 -5.66 7.29 11.79
CA LYS A 53 -6.64 7.34 12.89
C LYS A 53 -6.47 6.15 13.83
N ILE A 54 -6.68 4.95 13.30
CA ILE A 54 -6.57 3.69 14.05
C ILE A 54 -5.93 2.65 13.14
N PRO A 55 -4.67 2.23 13.42
CA PRO A 55 -3.97 1.23 12.61
C PRO A 55 -4.52 -0.17 12.85
N CYS A 56 -4.20 -1.11 11.95
CA CYS A 56 -4.49 -2.52 12.17
C CYS A 56 -3.51 -3.10 13.21
N TYR A 57 -4.05 -3.65 14.31
CA TYR A 57 -3.24 -4.19 15.40
C TYR A 57 -2.72 -5.61 15.15
N LEU A 58 -3.09 -6.24 14.02
CA LEU A 58 -2.66 -7.59 13.65
C LEU A 58 -2.99 -8.61 14.75
N CYS A 59 -4.28 -8.79 15.01
CA CYS A 59 -4.76 -9.76 16.00
C CYS A 59 -4.25 -11.17 15.67
N LYS A 60 -3.81 -11.92 16.69
CA LYS A 60 -3.27 -13.29 16.51
C LYS A 60 -4.22 -14.20 15.75
N ASP A 61 -5.53 -14.06 15.98
CA ASP A 61 -6.55 -14.93 15.39
C ASP A 61 -7.20 -14.36 14.14
N LEU A 62 -6.89 -13.12 13.75
CA LEU A 62 -7.53 -12.41 12.63
C LEU A 62 -9.06 -12.57 12.59
N PRO A 63 -9.78 -12.16 13.64
CA PRO A 63 -11.22 -12.44 13.78
C PRO A 63 -12.04 -11.85 12.63
N CYS A 64 -11.63 -10.70 12.08
CA CYS A 64 -12.29 -10.07 10.92
C CYS A 64 -12.26 -10.96 9.67
N VAL A 65 -11.21 -11.76 9.49
CA VAL A 65 -11.10 -12.67 8.35
C VAL A 65 -11.94 -13.93 8.59
N LYS A 66 -11.82 -14.52 9.78
CA LYS A 66 -12.55 -15.76 10.15
C LYS A 66 -14.07 -15.60 10.10
N ILE A 67 -14.60 -14.43 10.44
CA ILE A 67 -16.04 -14.19 10.47
C ILE A 67 -16.65 -13.98 9.07
N CYS A 68 -15.85 -13.82 8.02
CA CYS A 68 -16.34 -13.51 6.70
C CYS A 68 -17.08 -14.71 6.08
N PRO A 69 -18.41 -14.62 5.82
CA PRO A 69 -19.18 -15.78 5.35
C PRO A 69 -19.02 -16.08 3.86
N THR A 70 -18.44 -15.15 3.09
CA THR A 70 -18.33 -15.24 1.62
C THR A 70 -16.90 -15.38 1.13
N ASP A 71 -15.94 -15.56 2.04
CA ASP A 71 -14.50 -15.55 1.74
C ASP A 71 -14.01 -14.34 0.94
N ALA A 72 -14.76 -13.22 1.02
CA ALA A 72 -14.27 -11.94 0.54
C ALA A 72 -12.98 -11.52 1.26
N LEU A 73 -12.86 -11.92 2.55
CA LEU A 73 -11.62 -11.94 3.32
C LEU A 73 -11.16 -13.38 3.39
N ASN A 74 -10.18 -13.74 2.55
CA ASN A 74 -9.74 -15.11 2.39
C ASN A 74 -8.79 -15.52 3.54
N PHE A 75 -9.21 -16.51 4.33
CA PHE A 75 -8.43 -16.99 5.48
C PHE A 75 -7.18 -17.76 5.06
N ASP A 76 -7.24 -18.53 3.98
CA ASP A 76 -6.11 -19.33 3.51
C ASP A 76 -4.93 -18.46 3.09
N SER A 77 -5.21 -17.27 2.55
CA SER A 77 -4.17 -16.30 2.16
C SER A 77 -3.36 -15.75 3.33
N VAL A 78 -3.92 -15.77 4.54
CA VAL A 78 -3.32 -15.23 5.76
C VAL A 78 -3.14 -16.30 6.84
N SER A 79 -3.07 -17.57 6.44
CA SER A 79 -2.87 -18.70 7.35
C SER A 79 -1.68 -19.56 6.97
N THR A 80 -1.15 -20.28 7.97
CA THR A 80 -0.18 -21.37 7.83
C THR A 80 -0.66 -22.50 8.69
N ASP A 81 -0.78 -23.71 8.13
CA ASP A 81 -1.28 -24.89 8.84
C ASP A 81 -2.62 -24.66 9.58
N LYS A 82 -3.56 -23.99 8.91
CA LYS A 82 -4.89 -23.60 9.45
C LYS A 82 -4.84 -22.67 10.67
N LYS A 83 -3.68 -22.08 10.97
CA LYS A 83 -3.52 -21.04 11.98
C LYS A 83 -3.29 -19.70 11.31
N ALA A 84 -3.86 -18.65 11.87
CA ALA A 84 -3.65 -17.29 11.37
C ALA A 84 -2.17 -16.91 11.46
N ASP A 85 -1.63 -16.38 10.37
CA ASP A 85 -0.25 -15.94 10.26
C ASP A 85 -0.20 -14.47 9.87
N ILE A 86 0.12 -13.63 10.83
CA ILE A 86 0.16 -12.18 10.65
C ILE A 86 1.24 -11.73 9.65
N SER A 87 2.27 -12.55 9.41
CA SER A 87 3.34 -12.23 8.45
C SER A 87 2.87 -12.31 7.00
N LYS A 88 1.83 -13.10 6.74
CA LYS A 88 1.21 -13.25 5.41
C LYS A 88 0.20 -12.15 5.07
N VAL A 89 -0.17 -11.32 6.04
CA VAL A 89 -1.09 -10.20 5.79
C VAL A 89 -0.49 -9.24 4.77
N LYS A 90 -1.29 -8.86 3.78
CA LYS A 90 -0.90 -7.97 2.68
C LYS A 90 -1.94 -6.86 2.46
N ALA A 91 -2.33 -6.18 3.57
CA ALA A 91 -3.35 -5.12 3.53
C ALA A 91 -2.91 -3.86 2.76
N GLY A 92 -1.60 -3.65 2.63
CA GLY A 92 -1.01 -2.52 1.93
C GLY A 92 0.50 -2.54 1.98
N ILE A 93 1.11 -1.44 1.62
CA ILE A 93 2.55 -1.20 1.73
C ILE A 93 2.79 0.21 2.23
N SER A 94 3.73 0.37 3.15
CA SER A 94 4.15 1.70 3.62
C SER A 94 5.09 2.35 2.61
N VAL A 95 4.92 3.64 2.41
CA VAL A 95 5.76 4.47 1.54
C VAL A 95 6.22 5.69 2.34
N ILE A 96 7.44 6.15 2.10
CA ILE A 96 8.02 7.29 2.80
C ILE A 96 8.11 8.48 1.85
N ASP A 97 7.51 9.58 2.24
CA ASP A 97 7.74 10.89 1.61
C ASP A 97 9.03 11.47 2.19
N GLN A 98 10.10 11.35 1.43
CA GLN A 98 11.43 11.80 1.83
C GLN A 98 11.48 13.31 2.05
N THR A 99 10.64 14.07 1.33
CA THR A 99 10.62 15.54 1.41
C THR A 99 10.07 16.01 2.75
N ASN A 100 9.10 15.31 3.32
CA ASN A 100 8.45 15.68 4.58
C ASN A 100 8.95 14.89 5.79
N CYS A 101 9.81 13.89 5.59
CA CYS A 101 10.33 13.08 6.68
C CYS A 101 11.52 13.78 7.35
N VAL A 102 11.40 14.06 8.64
CA VAL A 102 12.44 14.77 9.43
C VAL A 102 13.78 14.02 9.48
N ALA A 103 13.76 12.68 9.34
CA ALA A 103 15.00 11.90 9.28
C ALA A 103 15.84 12.26 8.03
N PHE A 104 15.19 12.57 6.90
CA PHE A 104 15.86 13.04 5.68
C PHE A 104 16.34 14.49 5.78
N TRP A 105 15.84 15.25 6.75
CA TRP A 105 16.38 16.60 7.07
C TRP A 105 17.61 16.53 7.99
N GLY A 106 17.97 15.34 8.48
CA GLY A 106 19.08 15.14 9.40
C GLY A 106 18.70 15.19 10.87
N ILE A 107 17.42 15.21 11.18
CA ILE A 107 16.92 15.10 12.56
C ILE A 107 16.72 13.62 12.87
N GLN A 108 17.37 13.13 13.92
CA GLN A 108 17.24 11.74 14.32
C GLN A 108 15.80 11.43 14.72
N CYS A 109 15.17 10.50 14.02
CA CYS A 109 13.81 10.06 14.27
C CYS A 109 13.67 8.56 13.96
N ASP A 110 13.16 7.81 14.92
CA ASP A 110 12.94 6.35 14.85
C ASP A 110 11.50 5.94 15.20
N ALA A 111 10.56 6.89 15.26
CA ALA A 111 9.19 6.65 15.70
C ALA A 111 8.48 5.56 14.88
N CYS A 112 8.59 5.60 13.54
CA CYS A 112 8.02 4.60 12.65
C CYS A 112 8.69 3.21 12.81
N TYR A 113 10.01 3.19 13.05
CA TYR A 113 10.77 1.98 13.28
C TYR A 113 10.32 1.26 14.56
N ARG A 114 10.21 1.98 15.69
CA ARG A 114 9.76 1.42 16.96
C ARG A 114 8.31 0.94 16.93
N ALA A 115 7.47 1.57 16.13
CA ALA A 115 6.07 1.18 15.99
C ALA A 115 5.86 -0.06 15.09
N CYS A 116 6.87 -0.45 14.31
CA CYS A 116 6.75 -1.54 13.37
C CYS A 116 6.74 -2.89 14.10
N PRO A 117 5.74 -3.77 13.88
CA PRO A 117 5.74 -5.12 14.47
C PRO A 117 6.79 -6.07 13.85
N PHE A 118 7.35 -5.69 12.71
CA PHE A 118 8.38 -6.44 11.98
C PHE A 118 9.67 -5.63 11.87
N ILE A 119 10.18 -5.18 13.05
CA ILE A 119 11.45 -4.44 13.16
C ILE A 119 12.56 -5.24 12.47
N ASP A 120 13.49 -4.53 11.80
CA ASP A 120 14.64 -5.04 11.05
C ASP A 120 14.30 -5.92 9.84
N LYS A 121 13.04 -6.33 9.69
CA LYS A 121 12.56 -7.06 8.51
C LYS A 121 11.81 -6.13 7.56
N ALA A 122 10.65 -5.63 8.00
CA ALA A 122 9.79 -4.78 7.16
C ALA A 122 10.22 -3.32 7.18
N LEU A 123 10.76 -2.83 8.29
CA LEU A 123 11.27 -1.48 8.43
C LEU A 123 12.60 -1.54 9.19
N ARG A 124 13.64 -1.04 8.56
CA ARG A 124 14.99 -0.94 9.11
C ARG A 124 15.51 0.49 9.03
N LEU A 125 16.53 0.78 9.81
CA LEU A 125 17.20 2.07 9.79
C LEU A 125 18.57 1.90 9.12
N GLU A 126 18.84 2.67 8.08
CA GLU A 126 20.11 2.66 7.36
C GLU A 126 20.88 3.93 7.65
N LEU A 127 22.17 3.76 8.00
CA LEU A 127 23.11 4.86 8.16
C LEU A 127 23.58 5.33 6.79
N LYS A 128 23.30 6.58 6.44
CA LYS A 128 23.81 7.21 5.24
C LYS A 128 24.72 8.38 5.61
N ARG A 129 25.94 8.40 5.07
CA ARG A 129 26.89 9.49 5.27
C ARG A 129 26.32 10.79 4.70
N ASN A 130 26.50 11.90 5.45
CA ASN A 130 26.18 13.21 4.94
C ASN A 130 27.32 13.70 4.04
N GLU A 131 27.13 13.59 2.72
CA GLU A 131 28.16 13.96 1.74
C GLU A 131 28.46 15.47 1.73
N ARG A 132 27.48 16.31 2.09
CA ARG A 132 27.63 17.77 2.09
C ARG A 132 28.55 18.27 3.21
N THR A 133 28.44 17.70 4.40
CA THR A 133 29.20 18.19 5.57
C THR A 133 30.36 17.27 5.96
N GLY A 134 30.31 16.01 5.55
CA GLY A 134 31.23 14.96 5.99
C GLY A 134 31.11 14.60 7.48
N LYS A 135 30.33 15.37 8.23
CA LYS A 135 30.07 15.24 9.67
C LYS A 135 28.67 14.71 9.84
N HIS A 136 28.30 13.99 10.78
CA HIS A 136 26.98 13.42 11.03
C HIS A 136 26.50 12.46 9.94
N ALA A 137 25.94 11.36 10.35
CA ALA A 137 25.25 10.42 9.48
C ALA A 137 23.74 10.61 9.61
N PHE A 138 23.02 10.43 8.50
CA PHE A 138 21.58 10.29 8.51
C PHE A 138 21.22 8.88 8.94
N LEU A 139 20.22 8.74 9.78
CA LEU A 139 19.59 7.46 10.12
C LEU A 139 18.24 7.39 9.42
N LEU A 140 18.23 6.79 8.25
CA LEU A 140 17.09 6.82 7.34
C LEU A 140 16.23 5.58 7.47
N PRO A 141 14.91 5.71 7.62
CA PRO A 141 14.01 4.57 7.58
C PRO A 141 13.90 4.03 6.15
N VAL A 142 14.04 2.72 6.02
CA VAL A 142 13.90 1.99 4.75
C VAL A 142 12.87 0.89 4.92
N ILE A 143 11.98 0.74 3.95
CA ILE A 143 10.90 -0.24 3.97
C ILE A 143 11.20 -1.36 2.99
N ASP A 144 11.10 -2.60 3.47
CA ASP A 144 11.14 -3.77 2.61
C ASP A 144 9.72 -4.21 2.24
N PRO A 145 9.34 -4.11 0.95
CA PRO A 145 8.01 -4.47 0.48
C PRO A 145 7.65 -5.94 0.69
N ALA A 146 8.63 -6.82 0.76
CA ALA A 146 8.40 -8.25 0.93
C ALA A 146 7.81 -8.58 2.30
N TYR A 147 8.29 -7.89 3.34
CA TYR A 147 7.91 -8.11 4.73
C TYR A 147 6.87 -7.13 5.25
N CYS A 148 6.63 -6.02 4.54
CA CYS A 148 5.62 -5.04 4.95
C CYS A 148 4.21 -5.62 4.78
N VAL A 149 3.46 -5.65 5.87
CA VAL A 149 2.07 -6.14 5.93
C VAL A 149 1.02 -5.03 5.74
N GLY A 150 1.44 -3.76 5.74
CA GLY A 150 0.54 -2.63 5.56
C GLY A 150 -0.39 -2.35 6.75
N CYS A 151 0.02 -2.69 7.97
CA CYS A 151 -0.80 -2.49 9.17
C CYS A 151 -1.02 -1.02 9.55
N GLY A 152 -0.12 -0.12 9.13
CA GLY A 152 -0.21 1.31 9.34
C GLY A 152 0.22 1.82 10.71
N LYS A 153 0.81 0.99 11.58
CA LYS A 153 1.34 1.44 12.87
C LYS A 153 2.43 2.51 12.72
N CYS A 154 3.26 2.41 11.69
CA CYS A 154 4.28 3.40 11.36
C CYS A 154 3.68 4.76 10.97
N GLU A 155 2.58 4.76 10.20
CA GLU A 155 1.85 5.98 9.83
C GLU A 155 1.21 6.62 11.05
N HIS A 156 0.58 5.81 11.91
CA HIS A 156 -0.02 6.30 13.15
C HIS A 156 0.99 6.94 14.10
N ALA A 157 2.18 6.33 14.21
CA ALA A 157 3.25 6.79 15.11
C ALA A 157 4.07 7.96 14.54
N CYS A 158 3.87 8.33 13.27
CA CYS A 158 4.63 9.42 12.68
C CYS A 158 4.39 10.74 13.40
N ILE A 159 5.48 11.41 13.76
CA ILE A 159 5.46 12.64 14.57
C ILE A 159 5.05 13.89 13.78
N THR A 160 5.13 13.84 12.45
CA THR A 160 4.76 14.97 11.60
C THR A 160 3.24 15.12 11.56
N GLU A 161 2.75 16.35 11.48
CA GLU A 161 1.31 16.65 11.41
C GLU A 161 0.64 15.89 10.26
N LYS A 162 1.16 16.03 9.06
CA LYS A 162 0.87 15.14 7.94
C LYS A 162 1.91 14.03 7.95
N ALA A 163 1.47 12.78 8.12
CA ALA A 163 2.40 11.66 8.20
C ALA A 163 3.32 11.60 6.98
N ALA A 164 4.63 11.63 7.21
CA ALA A 164 5.65 11.47 6.16
C ALA A 164 5.83 10.00 5.76
N ILE A 165 5.32 9.06 6.55
CA ILE A 165 5.21 7.64 6.19
C ILE A 165 3.72 7.30 6.18
N PHE A 166 3.22 6.73 5.09
CA PHE A 166 1.82 6.40 4.91
C PHE A 166 1.65 5.09 4.17
N VAL A 167 0.50 4.45 4.38
CA VAL A 167 0.19 3.16 3.77
C VAL A 167 -0.65 3.35 2.53
N LEU A 168 -0.24 2.73 1.45
CA LEU A 168 -1.00 2.66 0.20
C LEU A 168 -1.49 1.23 -0.04
N PRO A 169 -2.59 1.04 -0.79
CA PRO A 169 -2.93 -0.26 -1.33
C PRO A 169 -1.73 -0.83 -2.08
N ARG A 170 -1.50 -2.14 -1.96
CA ARG A 170 -0.27 -2.76 -2.44
C ARG A 170 -0.02 -2.55 -3.93
N GLU A 171 -1.06 -2.63 -4.74
CA GLU A 171 -1.01 -2.40 -6.18
C GLU A 171 -0.53 -0.98 -6.52
N VAL A 172 -1.00 0.02 -5.74
CA VAL A 172 -0.59 1.41 -5.92
C VAL A 172 0.84 1.65 -5.45
N GLY A 173 1.18 1.12 -4.26
CA GLY A 173 2.50 1.34 -3.63
C GLY A 173 3.64 0.66 -4.36
N LEU A 174 3.40 -0.48 -5.01
CA LEU A 174 4.39 -1.18 -5.85
C LEU A 174 4.43 -0.65 -7.29
N GLY A 175 3.50 0.20 -7.66
CA GLY A 175 3.28 0.65 -9.02
C GLY A 175 2.71 -0.48 -9.86
N ASN A 176 1.39 -0.48 -10.05
CA ASN A 176 0.79 -1.37 -11.04
C ASN A 176 1.06 -0.76 -12.42
N VAL A 177 2.17 -1.14 -12.99
CA VAL A 177 2.57 -0.71 -14.33
C VAL A 177 1.74 -1.56 -15.27
N GLY A 178 0.88 -0.95 -16.07
CA GLY A 178 0.11 -1.67 -17.09
C GLY A 178 1.03 -2.49 -18.01
N ASP A 179 0.47 -3.50 -18.66
CA ASP A 179 1.22 -4.47 -19.50
C ASP A 179 2.11 -3.82 -20.58
N ASN A 180 1.79 -2.58 -20.94
CA ASN A 180 2.50 -1.80 -21.95
C ASN A 180 3.65 -0.93 -21.40
N TYR A 181 3.88 -0.92 -20.08
CA TYR A 181 4.95 -0.15 -19.48
C TYR A 181 6.17 -1.03 -19.20
N VAL A 182 7.30 -0.65 -19.75
CA VAL A 182 8.58 -1.34 -19.55
C VAL A 182 9.49 -0.47 -18.69
N LYS A 183 9.88 -0.99 -17.53
CA LYS A 183 10.83 -0.30 -16.64
C LYS A 183 12.24 -0.46 -17.23
N GLY A 184 12.81 0.63 -17.74
CA GLY A 184 14.09 0.61 -18.46
C GLY A 184 15.30 0.12 -17.64
N TRP A 185 15.18 0.04 -16.32
CA TRP A 185 16.23 -0.48 -15.42
C TRP A 185 16.11 -1.97 -15.10
N GLU A 186 15.06 -2.66 -15.58
CA GLU A 186 14.92 -4.11 -15.39
C GLU A 186 15.79 -4.87 -16.41
N LYS A 187 16.53 -5.89 -15.92
CA LYS A 187 17.27 -6.77 -16.82
C LYS A 187 16.33 -7.48 -17.80
N GLY A 188 16.57 -7.33 -19.09
CA GLY A 188 15.75 -7.93 -20.14
C GLY A 188 14.54 -7.08 -20.58
N ALA A 189 14.45 -5.83 -20.14
CA ALA A 189 13.46 -4.86 -20.59
C ALA A 189 13.46 -4.69 -22.12
N ASP A 190 14.64 -4.72 -22.73
CA ASP A 190 14.81 -4.61 -24.19
C ASP A 190 14.03 -5.68 -24.95
N LYS A 191 13.96 -6.91 -24.42
CA LYS A 191 13.20 -8.00 -25.06
C LYS A 191 11.70 -7.75 -25.05
N LYS A 192 11.18 -7.08 -24.00
CA LYS A 192 9.77 -6.67 -23.93
C LYS A 192 9.47 -5.55 -24.92
N LEU A 193 10.41 -4.62 -25.13
CA LEU A 193 10.26 -3.52 -26.10
C LEU A 193 10.28 -4.03 -27.55
N ILE A 194 11.12 -5.00 -27.87
CA ILE A 194 11.23 -5.60 -29.21
C ILE A 194 9.94 -6.36 -29.58
N ASN A 195 9.29 -6.99 -28.60
CA ASN A 195 8.05 -7.77 -28.80
C ASN A 195 6.78 -6.92 -28.57
N ALA A 196 6.90 -5.66 -28.21
CA ALA A 196 5.75 -4.78 -28.07
C ALA A 196 5.15 -4.49 -29.45
N ASP A 197 3.89 -4.86 -29.62
CA ASP A 197 3.14 -4.57 -30.85
C ASP A 197 2.93 -3.06 -30.95
N THR A 198 3.80 -2.38 -31.69
CA THR A 198 3.80 -0.92 -31.87
C THR A 198 2.74 -0.45 -32.85
N ASN A 199 1.69 -1.24 -33.08
CA ASN A 199 0.55 -0.89 -33.93
C ASN A 199 -0.37 0.18 -33.30
N VAL A 200 0.19 1.23 -32.72
CA VAL A 200 -0.52 2.48 -32.56
C VAL A 200 -0.58 3.12 -33.97
N LYS A 201 -1.63 2.87 -34.71
CA LYS A 201 -1.98 3.64 -35.90
C LYS A 201 -2.26 5.07 -35.45
N ILE A 202 -1.21 5.85 -35.29
CA ILE A 202 -1.32 7.30 -35.12
C ILE A 202 -1.88 7.81 -36.45
N ASN A 203 -3.15 8.20 -36.45
CA ASN A 203 -3.72 8.88 -37.58
C ASN A 203 -3.13 10.30 -37.61
N ARG A 204 -1.98 10.43 -38.30
CA ARG A 204 -1.23 11.70 -38.40
C ARG A 204 -2.12 12.84 -38.89
N GLN A 205 -3.08 12.55 -39.79
CA GLN A 205 -3.98 13.57 -40.30
C GLN A 205 -4.88 14.13 -39.20
N LYS A 206 -5.49 13.27 -38.36
CA LYS A 206 -6.29 13.73 -37.20
C LYS A 206 -5.47 14.55 -36.20
N ALA A 207 -4.22 14.20 -35.97
CA ALA A 207 -3.34 14.95 -35.07
C ALA A 207 -3.01 16.35 -35.64
N ILE A 208 -2.76 16.44 -36.93
CA ILE A 208 -2.49 17.71 -37.62
C ILE A 208 -3.74 18.59 -37.67
N ASP A 209 -4.91 18.00 -37.93
CA ASP A 209 -6.20 18.70 -37.98
C ASP A 209 -6.57 19.25 -36.59
N SER A 210 -6.30 18.50 -35.53
CA SER A 210 -6.51 18.93 -34.14
C SER A 210 -5.57 20.07 -33.72
N LEU A 211 -4.32 20.06 -34.20
CA LEU A 211 -3.36 21.16 -33.95
C LEU A 211 -3.73 22.43 -34.72
N ASN A 212 -4.34 22.30 -35.87
CA ASN A 212 -4.74 23.43 -36.72
C ASN A 212 -6.10 24.02 -36.36
N SER A 213 -6.95 23.27 -35.63
CA SER A 213 -8.29 23.72 -35.22
C SER A 213 -8.29 24.70 -34.04
N GLY A 214 -7.17 24.83 -33.31
CA GLY A 214 -7.02 25.85 -32.23
C GLY A 214 -7.96 25.68 -31.03
N GLU A 215 -8.62 24.54 -30.89
CA GLU A 215 -9.43 24.19 -29.71
C GLU A 215 -8.53 23.55 -28.64
N PHE A 216 -8.08 24.37 -27.70
CA PHE A 216 -7.52 23.97 -26.43
C PHE A 216 -8.45 24.44 -25.30
#